data_cf116a0d309abb90d56681de2fadb257
#
_entry.id   cf116a0d309abb90d56681de2fadb257
#
_cell.length_a   1.000
_cell.length_b   1.000
_cell.length_c   1.000
_cell.angle_alpha   90.00
_cell.angle_beta   90.00
_cell.angle_gamma   90.00
#
_symmetry.space_group_name_H-M   'P 1'
#
loop_
_entity.id
_entity.type
_entity.pdbx_description
1 polymer ?
#
loop_
_entity_poly.entity_id
_entity_poly.type
_entity_poly.pdbx_seq_one_letter_code
_entity_poly.pdbx_strand_id
1 'polypeptide(L)'
;MGSSAISRPSLALTITIQDMHTRKAKMFEVADAFIAIPGGLGTLDETIEISTWQQLGLHTKPVGLLNVNGFFDKLIEFLDHAVDEEFIHPASRGIILADEDPAALIDKLAAYVAPRSVVDLARDGLLDPNVRG
;
A
#
# COMPACT_ATOMS: atom_id res chain seq x y z
N MET A 1 11.07 -11.39 4.57
CA MET A 1 10.41 -10.07 4.50
C MET A 1 8.92 -10.22 4.71
N GLY A 2 8.31 -9.29 5.38
CA GLY A 2 6.89 -9.33 5.73
C GLY A 2 5.93 -8.87 4.64
N SER A 3 6.39 -8.59 3.43
CA SER A 3 5.55 -8.22 2.29
C SER A 3 5.61 -9.27 1.21
N SER A 4 4.49 -9.55 0.60
CA SER A 4 4.42 -10.41 -0.56
C SER A 4 3.53 -9.80 -1.63
N ALA A 5 3.84 -10.07 -2.88
CA ALA A 5 3.07 -9.62 -4.02
C ALA A 5 2.12 -10.72 -4.47
N ILE A 6 0.86 -10.33 -4.76
CA ILE A 6 -0.09 -11.20 -5.42
C ILE A 6 0.19 -11.09 -6.91
N SER A 7 0.73 -12.14 -7.51
CA SER A 7 1.00 -12.18 -8.93
C SER A 7 -0.01 -13.05 -9.67
N ARG A 8 -0.10 -12.85 -10.98
CA ARG A 8 -0.99 -13.64 -11.82
C ARG A 8 -0.56 -15.11 -11.82
N PRO A 9 -1.50 -16.07 -11.69
CA PRO A 9 -1.16 -17.50 -11.60
C PRO A 9 -0.34 -18.04 -12.76
N SER A 10 -0.45 -17.41 -13.95
CA SER A 10 0.31 -17.80 -15.14
C SER A 10 1.77 -17.36 -15.13
N LEU A 11 2.17 -16.55 -14.15
CA LEU A 11 3.50 -15.98 -14.09
C LEU A 11 4.31 -16.65 -12.97
N ALA A 12 4.86 -17.83 -13.26
CA ALA A 12 5.89 -18.42 -12.41
C ALA A 12 7.22 -17.75 -12.73
N LEU A 13 7.45 -16.59 -12.13
CA LEU A 13 8.67 -15.84 -12.38
C LEU A 13 9.69 -16.09 -11.29
N THR A 14 10.83 -16.68 -11.70
CA THR A 14 12.03 -16.64 -10.89
C THR A 14 12.80 -15.39 -11.28
N ILE A 15 12.82 -14.42 -10.39
CA ILE A 15 13.52 -13.17 -10.64
C ILE A 15 14.83 -13.19 -9.86
N THR A 16 15.95 -13.24 -10.59
CA THR A 16 17.28 -13.08 -10.01
C THR A 16 17.67 -11.61 -10.10
N ILE A 17 17.78 -10.95 -8.97
CA ILE A 17 18.00 -9.51 -8.92
C ILE A 17 19.24 -9.19 -8.10
N GLN A 18 20.05 -8.28 -8.61
CA GLN A 18 21.31 -7.89 -8.00
C GLN A 18 21.18 -6.73 -7.00
N ASP A 19 20.09 -5.96 -7.06
CA ASP A 19 19.84 -4.86 -6.13
C ASP A 19 18.36 -4.72 -5.78
N MET A 20 18.08 -3.99 -4.69
CA MET A 20 16.74 -3.82 -4.15
C MET A 20 15.82 -2.98 -5.06
N HIS A 21 16.37 -2.00 -5.76
CA HIS A 21 15.57 -1.16 -6.66
C HIS A 21 15.05 -1.94 -7.85
N THR A 22 15.90 -2.74 -8.48
CA THR A 22 15.52 -3.61 -9.60
C THR A 22 14.48 -4.62 -9.16
N ARG A 23 14.65 -5.20 -7.97
CA ARG A 23 13.70 -6.16 -7.38
C ARG A 23 12.32 -5.53 -7.20
N LYS A 24 12.26 -4.34 -6.60
CA LYS A 24 10.99 -3.62 -6.39
C LYS A 24 10.32 -3.28 -7.71
N ALA A 25 11.07 -2.79 -8.69
CA ALA A 25 10.54 -2.48 -10.02
C ALA A 25 9.91 -3.70 -10.69
N LYS A 26 10.55 -4.88 -10.59
CA LYS A 26 10.00 -6.13 -11.12
C LYS A 26 8.74 -6.57 -10.39
N MET A 27 8.68 -6.44 -9.07
CA MET A 27 7.49 -6.72 -8.30
C MET A 27 6.31 -5.84 -8.74
N PHE A 28 6.57 -4.58 -9.00
CA PHE A 28 5.53 -3.67 -9.51
C PHE A 28 5.01 -4.06 -10.88
N GLU A 29 5.87 -4.56 -11.76
CA GLU A 29 5.45 -4.99 -13.11
C GLU A 29 4.53 -6.20 -13.08
N VAL A 30 4.83 -7.18 -12.21
CA VAL A 30 4.15 -8.50 -12.24
C VAL A 30 3.02 -8.63 -11.25
N ALA A 31 3.03 -7.87 -10.16
CA ALA A 31 2.02 -7.97 -9.12
C ALA A 31 0.75 -7.21 -9.49
N ASP A 32 -0.40 -7.77 -9.13
CA ASP A 32 -1.69 -7.10 -9.22
C ASP A 32 -2.06 -6.39 -7.91
N ALA A 33 -1.46 -6.82 -6.80
CA ALA A 33 -1.65 -6.26 -5.48
C ALA A 33 -0.46 -6.60 -4.58
N PHE A 34 -0.37 -5.96 -3.43
CA PHE A 34 0.67 -6.22 -2.44
C PHE A 34 0.03 -6.54 -1.10
N ILE A 35 0.57 -7.53 -0.42
CA ILE A 35 0.13 -7.89 0.94
C ILE A 35 1.33 -7.86 1.88
N ALA A 36 1.19 -7.10 2.96
CA ALA A 36 2.13 -7.12 4.07
C ALA A 36 1.66 -8.14 5.10
N ILE A 37 2.52 -9.08 5.43
CA ILE A 37 2.32 -10.01 6.54
C ILE A 37 3.07 -9.51 7.78
N PRO A 38 2.75 -10.00 8.98
CA PRO A 38 3.47 -9.59 10.18
C PRO A 38 4.98 -9.66 10.01
N GLY A 39 5.68 -8.59 10.35
CA GLY A 39 7.12 -8.47 10.16
C GLY A 39 7.67 -7.24 10.87
N GLY A 40 8.91 -6.93 10.59
CA GLY A 40 9.64 -5.85 11.25
C GLY A 40 9.79 -4.59 10.39
N LEU A 41 10.92 -3.93 10.55
CA LEU A 41 11.19 -2.66 9.88
C LEU A 41 11.21 -2.77 8.35
N GLY A 42 11.71 -3.90 7.82
CA GLY A 42 11.72 -4.12 6.37
C GLY A 42 10.31 -4.18 5.78
N THR A 43 9.37 -4.83 6.48
CA THR A 43 7.96 -4.87 6.09
C THR A 43 7.35 -3.47 6.07
N LEU A 44 7.60 -2.68 7.11
CA LEU A 44 7.12 -1.31 7.20
C LEU A 44 7.69 -0.45 6.09
N ASP A 45 8.99 -0.55 5.84
CA ASP A 45 9.67 0.20 4.79
C ASP A 45 9.04 -0.08 3.42
N GLU A 46 8.90 -1.34 3.05
CA GLU A 46 8.28 -1.72 1.77
C GLU A 46 6.82 -1.29 1.67
N THR A 47 6.05 -1.50 2.72
CA THR A 47 4.62 -1.17 2.76
C THR A 47 4.39 0.33 2.59
N ILE A 48 5.13 1.15 3.31
CA ILE A 48 5.03 2.60 3.26
C ILE A 48 5.52 3.12 1.92
N GLU A 49 6.63 2.60 1.40
CA GLU A 49 7.16 3.01 0.11
C GLU A 49 6.17 2.75 -1.03
N ILE A 50 5.59 1.54 -1.08
CA ILE A 50 4.60 1.17 -2.09
C ILE A 50 3.37 2.08 -1.99
N SER A 51 2.91 2.35 -0.78
CA SER A 51 1.76 3.22 -0.52
C SER A 51 2.05 4.67 -0.92
N THR A 52 3.24 5.16 -0.63
CA THR A 52 3.69 6.49 -1.02
C THR A 52 3.72 6.65 -2.54
N TRP A 53 4.21 5.65 -3.26
CA TRP A 53 4.23 5.68 -4.73
C TRP A 53 2.81 5.73 -5.30
N GLN A 54 1.87 5.00 -4.72
CA GLN A 54 0.47 5.10 -5.13
C GLN A 54 -0.12 6.48 -4.82
N GLN A 55 0.18 7.03 -3.65
CA GLN A 55 -0.23 8.38 -3.28
C GLN A 55 0.24 9.42 -4.31
N LEU A 56 1.43 9.24 -4.86
CA LEU A 56 2.00 10.09 -5.90
C LEU A 56 1.46 9.80 -7.30
N GLY A 57 0.64 8.79 -7.46
CA GLY A 57 0.05 8.41 -8.74
C GLY A 57 0.96 7.55 -9.63
N LEU A 58 2.03 6.98 -9.08
CA LEU A 58 2.96 6.17 -9.85
C LEU A 58 2.44 4.77 -10.15
N HIS A 59 1.45 4.29 -9.41
CA HIS A 59 0.71 3.06 -9.70
C HIS A 59 -0.66 3.09 -9.01
N THR A 60 -1.52 2.13 -9.34
CA THR A 60 -2.87 2.01 -8.80
C THR A 60 -3.13 0.65 -8.13
N LYS A 61 -2.08 -0.10 -7.84
CA LYS A 61 -2.20 -1.44 -7.29
C LYS A 61 -2.46 -1.39 -5.78
N PRO A 62 -3.46 -2.13 -5.27
CA PRO A 62 -3.83 -2.06 -3.86
C PRO A 62 -2.80 -2.67 -2.93
N VAL A 63 -2.77 -2.16 -1.71
CA VAL A 63 -1.91 -2.63 -0.62
C VAL A 63 -2.78 -3.10 0.53
N GLY A 64 -2.55 -4.32 0.99
CA GLY A 64 -3.29 -4.91 2.09
C GLY A 64 -2.38 -5.31 3.25
N LEU A 65 -2.87 -5.10 4.46
CA LEU A 65 -2.24 -5.63 5.67
C LEU A 65 -2.99 -6.89 6.09
N LEU A 66 -2.32 -8.04 6.11
CA LEU A 66 -2.89 -9.25 6.68
C LEU A 66 -2.75 -9.16 8.20
N ASN A 67 -3.83 -8.74 8.84
CA ASN A 67 -3.83 -8.34 10.24
C ASN A 67 -3.98 -9.54 11.20
N VAL A 68 -3.04 -10.46 11.15
CA VAL A 68 -3.02 -11.67 11.98
C VAL A 68 -3.00 -11.30 13.45
N ASN A 69 -4.01 -11.73 14.19
CA ASN A 69 -4.16 -11.46 15.63
C ASN A 69 -4.02 -9.98 16.01
N GLY A 70 -4.45 -9.09 15.14
CA GLY A 70 -4.36 -7.66 15.40
C GLY A 70 -2.94 -7.08 15.34
N PHE A 71 -2.01 -7.78 14.69
CA PHE A 71 -0.60 -7.36 14.64
C PHE A 71 -0.42 -5.91 14.16
N PHE A 72 -1.22 -5.50 13.19
CA PHE A 72 -1.15 -4.16 12.60
C PHE A 72 -2.11 -3.14 13.23
N ASP A 73 -2.83 -3.49 14.30
CA ASP A 73 -3.82 -2.59 14.91
C ASP A 73 -3.22 -1.23 15.26
N LYS A 74 -2.04 -1.22 15.87
CA LYS A 74 -1.38 0.03 16.26
C LYS A 74 -0.93 0.86 15.06
N LEU A 75 -0.50 0.21 13.99
CA LEU A 75 -0.16 0.91 12.74
C LEU A 75 -1.41 1.53 12.12
N ILE A 76 -2.51 0.79 12.07
CA ILE A 76 -3.79 1.28 11.55
C ILE A 76 -4.27 2.48 12.39
N GLU A 77 -4.24 2.37 13.70
CA GLU A 77 -4.58 3.46 14.61
C GLU A 77 -3.69 4.68 14.39
N PHE A 78 -2.40 4.46 14.19
CA PHE A 78 -1.45 5.54 13.91
C PHE A 78 -1.76 6.25 12.59
N LEU A 79 -2.07 5.49 11.53
CA LEU A 79 -2.42 6.06 10.23
C LEU A 79 -3.71 6.89 10.32
N ASP A 80 -4.71 6.39 11.04
CA ASP A 80 -5.96 7.14 11.27
C ASP A 80 -5.70 8.40 12.11
N HIS A 81 -4.83 8.31 13.10
CA HIS A 81 -4.39 9.47 13.88
C HIS A 81 -3.69 10.52 13.00
N ALA A 82 -2.85 10.07 12.08
CA ALA A 82 -2.17 10.98 11.16
C ALA A 82 -3.14 11.70 10.22
N VAL A 83 -4.27 11.09 9.88
CA VAL A 83 -5.35 11.75 9.14
C VAL A 83 -5.99 12.83 10.02
N ASP A 84 -6.31 12.50 11.27
CA ASP A 84 -6.93 13.43 12.21
C ASP A 84 -6.04 14.66 12.49
N GLU A 85 -4.73 14.45 12.54
CA GLU A 85 -3.72 15.50 12.73
C GLU A 85 -3.32 16.20 11.44
N GLU A 86 -4.00 15.89 10.34
CA GLU A 86 -3.80 16.52 9.03
C GLU A 86 -2.42 16.29 8.38
N PHE A 87 -1.76 15.17 8.71
CA PHE A 87 -0.52 14.76 8.06
C PHE A 87 -0.76 13.81 6.87
N ILE A 88 -1.88 13.09 6.86
CA ILE A 88 -2.29 12.24 5.75
C ILE A 88 -3.64 12.74 5.24
N HIS A 89 -3.73 12.96 3.93
CA HIS A 89 -5.01 13.30 3.30
C HIS A 89 -5.97 12.10 3.37
N PRO A 90 -7.26 12.30 3.69
CA PRO A 90 -8.23 11.20 3.78
C PRO A 90 -8.26 10.28 2.56
N ALA A 91 -8.10 10.83 1.35
CA ALA A 91 -8.04 10.04 0.12
C ALA A 91 -6.85 9.07 0.12
N SER A 92 -5.70 9.50 0.63
CA SER A 92 -4.49 8.68 0.70
C SER A 92 -4.60 7.57 1.76
N ARG A 93 -5.37 7.80 2.82
CA ARG A 93 -5.59 6.77 3.86
C ARG A 93 -6.26 5.51 3.28
N GLY A 94 -7.11 5.66 2.30
CA GLY A 94 -7.81 4.55 1.64
C GLY A 94 -6.91 3.63 0.82
N ILE A 95 -5.65 3.99 0.60
CA ILE A 95 -4.69 3.16 -0.14
C ILE A 95 -4.38 1.86 0.61
N ILE A 96 -4.34 1.89 1.94
CA ILE A 96 -3.97 0.74 2.77
C ILE A 96 -5.22 0.08 3.32
N LEU A 97 -5.48 -1.14 2.86
CA LEU A 97 -6.59 -1.98 3.30
C LEU A 97 -6.08 -2.96 4.37
N ALA A 98 -6.98 -3.51 5.16
CA ALA A 98 -6.62 -4.52 6.16
C ALA A 98 -7.75 -5.51 6.38
N ASP A 99 -7.40 -6.74 6.69
CA ASP A 99 -8.32 -7.76 7.18
C ASP A 99 -7.55 -8.86 7.91
N GLU A 100 -8.17 -9.51 8.87
CA GLU A 100 -7.58 -10.66 9.57
C GLU A 100 -7.67 -11.92 8.72
N ASP A 101 -8.72 -12.06 7.92
CA ASP A 101 -8.96 -13.22 7.08
C ASP A 101 -8.29 -13.03 5.71
N PRO A 102 -7.42 -13.97 5.29
CA PRO A 102 -6.76 -13.88 3.99
C PRO A 102 -7.72 -13.80 2.81
N ALA A 103 -8.78 -14.59 2.80
CA ALA A 103 -9.76 -14.60 1.71
C ALA A 103 -10.51 -13.27 1.65
N ALA A 104 -10.93 -12.73 2.80
CA ALA A 104 -11.60 -11.44 2.88
C ALA A 104 -10.68 -10.30 2.44
N LEU A 105 -9.40 -10.37 2.79
CA LEU A 105 -8.42 -9.38 2.33
C LEU A 105 -8.28 -9.42 0.82
N ILE A 106 -8.16 -10.59 0.22
CA ILE A 106 -8.07 -10.74 -1.24
C ILE A 106 -9.32 -10.16 -1.91
N ASP A 107 -10.52 -10.41 -1.37
CA ASP A 107 -11.74 -9.85 -1.91
C ASP A 107 -11.74 -8.30 -1.86
N LYS A 108 -11.26 -7.72 -0.76
CA LYS A 108 -11.09 -6.27 -0.65
C LYS A 108 -10.10 -5.72 -1.68
N LEU A 109 -8.99 -6.41 -1.87
CA LEU A 109 -7.98 -6.02 -2.85
C LEU A 109 -8.52 -6.08 -4.28
N ALA A 110 -9.29 -7.13 -4.59
CA ALA A 110 -9.91 -7.30 -5.91
C ALA A 110 -10.95 -6.22 -6.21
N ALA A 111 -11.67 -5.74 -5.19
CA ALA A 111 -12.68 -4.71 -5.32
C ALA A 111 -12.13 -3.28 -5.23
N TYR A 112 -10.84 -3.13 -5.00
CA TYR A 112 -10.22 -1.83 -4.77
C TYR A 112 -10.28 -0.92 -5.98
N VAL A 113 -10.65 0.34 -5.73
CA VAL A 113 -10.57 1.42 -6.71
C VAL A 113 -9.60 2.47 -6.16
N ALA A 114 -8.55 2.75 -6.92
CA ALA A 114 -7.53 3.70 -6.48
C ALA A 114 -8.13 5.10 -6.27
N PRO A 115 -7.81 5.77 -5.15
CA PRO A 115 -8.20 7.16 -4.95
C PRO A 115 -7.41 8.06 -5.89
N ARG A 116 -7.86 9.31 -6.01
CA ARG A 116 -7.11 10.31 -6.75
C ARG A 116 -5.76 10.54 -6.07
N SER A 117 -4.72 10.68 -6.87
CA SER A 117 -3.39 10.98 -6.36
C SER A 117 -3.33 12.39 -5.76
N VAL A 118 -2.39 12.61 -4.85
CA VAL A 118 -2.15 13.97 -4.31
C VAL A 118 -1.73 14.94 -5.40
N VAL A 119 -1.08 14.44 -6.45
CA VAL A 119 -0.69 15.25 -7.62
C VAL A 119 -1.94 15.71 -8.37
N ASP A 120 -2.90 14.83 -8.60
CA ASP A 120 -4.17 15.19 -9.25
C ASP A 120 -4.99 16.15 -8.39
N LEU A 121 -5.06 15.88 -7.08
CA LEU A 121 -5.76 16.76 -6.14
C LEU A 121 -5.15 18.15 -6.09
N ALA A 122 -3.83 18.24 -6.09
CA ALA A 122 -3.12 19.54 -6.12
C ALA A 122 -3.39 20.29 -7.41
N ARG A 123 -3.30 19.60 -8.56
CA ARG A 123 -3.55 20.20 -9.87
C ARG A 123 -4.96 20.78 -9.97
N ASP A 124 -5.95 20.10 -9.40
CA ASP A 124 -7.35 20.52 -9.46
C ASP A 124 -7.74 21.45 -8.29
N GLY A 125 -6.79 21.84 -7.44
CA GLY A 125 -7.03 22.76 -6.33
C GLY A 125 -7.84 22.12 -5.18
N LEU A 126 -7.87 20.80 -5.10
CA LEU A 126 -8.67 20.06 -4.12
C LEU A 126 -7.86 19.63 -2.89
N LEU A 127 -6.56 19.91 -2.85
CA LEU A 127 -5.78 19.69 -1.62
C LEU A 127 -6.10 20.80 -0.62
N ASP A 128 -6.39 20.38 0.61
CA ASP A 128 -6.47 21.32 1.71
C ASP A 128 -5.07 21.86 2.01
N PRO A 129 -4.83 23.19 1.92
CA PRO A 129 -3.52 23.75 2.18
C PRO A 129 -3.06 23.56 3.63
N ASN A 130 -3.96 23.15 4.55
CA ASN A 130 -3.63 22.90 5.94
C ASN A 130 -3.14 21.47 6.17
N VAL A 131 -3.33 20.56 5.23
CA VAL A 131 -2.81 19.21 5.31
C VAL A 131 -1.31 19.22 5.02
N ARG A 132 -0.52 18.65 5.94
CA ARG A 132 0.95 18.76 5.94
C ARG A 132 1.66 17.62 5.24
N GLY A 133 0.94 16.56 4.88
CA GLY A 133 1.47 15.31 4.38
C GLY A 133 1.96 15.24 2.94
#